data_c830f0fdcc611aa4bd147fa675a4b687
#
_entry.id   c830f0fdcc611aa4bd147fa675a4b687
#
_cell.length_a   1.000
_cell.length_b   1.000
_cell.length_c   1.000
_cell.angle_alpha   90.00
_cell.angle_beta   90.00
_cell.angle_gamma   90.00
#
_symmetry.space_group_name_H-M   'P 1'
#
loop_
_entity.id
_entity.type
_entity.pdbx_description
1 polymer ?
#
loop_
_entity_poly.entity_id
_entity_poly.type
_entity_poly.pdbx_seq_one_letter_code
_entity_poly.pdbx_strand_id
1 'polypeptide(L)'
;MENQKKILVAKKIFKEDVASFSRFFYPHYCKKETPDFHRELFKIYKQGGKRIAIAAPRGHGKSTATDLFYLSHEILHNEEINFVLIVSDTYTQSAMFLNTIKSEFETNDKLKAFYNIEIERSSVNEIVVNGKLIKAIGANQKVRGLLWRENMPNLIIVDDLENDELVRSKERRYNLSNWFNASLVPSLSDNGRIIMIGTVLHYDSLLENILGGEQYAEFETKRFKAIMEGSPLWADLWSLERLEELKISYIAKGKGFLFYQEYMNEPVSDENRKFKMEKMKYYEDKDIENRQFSNFCCID
;
A
#
# COMPACT_ATOMS: atom_id res chain seq x y z
N MET A 1 39.44 -15.86 0.61
CA MET A 1 39.43 -14.60 -0.18
C MET A 1 38.30 -14.56 -1.24
N GLU A 2 38.13 -15.59 -2.08
CA GLU A 2 37.10 -15.60 -3.13
C GLU A 2 35.66 -15.58 -2.59
N ASN A 3 35.34 -16.35 -1.54
CA ASN A 3 34.03 -16.33 -0.88
C ASN A 3 33.69 -14.98 -0.25
N GLN A 4 34.66 -14.31 0.34
CA GLN A 4 34.47 -12.96 0.92
C GLN A 4 34.17 -11.92 -0.17
N LYS A 5 34.84 -12.02 -1.32
CA LYS A 5 34.52 -11.14 -2.47
C LYS A 5 33.10 -11.38 -3.02
N LYS A 6 32.68 -12.64 -3.13
CA LYS A 6 31.30 -13.00 -3.55
C LYS A 6 30.25 -12.44 -2.60
N ILE A 7 30.46 -12.56 -1.28
CA ILE A 7 29.56 -12.00 -0.26
C ILE A 7 29.50 -10.47 -0.37
N LEU A 8 30.64 -9.80 -0.55
CA LEU A 8 30.68 -8.33 -0.68
C LEU A 8 29.90 -7.84 -1.92
N VAL A 9 30.07 -8.52 -3.05
CA VAL A 9 29.33 -8.22 -4.30
C VAL A 9 27.83 -8.45 -4.08
N ALA A 10 27.45 -9.57 -3.48
CA ALA A 10 26.05 -9.85 -3.18
C ALA A 10 25.43 -8.79 -2.23
N LYS A 11 26.16 -8.37 -1.19
CA LYS A 11 25.70 -7.28 -0.29
C LYS A 11 25.45 -5.99 -1.06
N LYS A 12 26.30 -5.63 -2.02
CA LYS A 12 26.11 -4.44 -2.85
C LYS A 12 24.84 -4.56 -3.71
N ILE A 13 24.66 -5.70 -4.40
CA ILE A 13 23.47 -5.93 -5.22
C ILE A 13 22.19 -5.84 -4.36
N PHE A 14 22.16 -6.54 -3.23
CA PHE A 14 20.97 -6.55 -2.36
C PHE A 14 20.69 -5.18 -1.72
N LYS A 15 21.72 -4.37 -1.44
CA LYS A 15 21.54 -3.00 -0.97
C LYS A 15 20.88 -2.09 -2.02
N GLU A 16 21.16 -2.30 -3.29
CA GLU A 16 20.64 -1.49 -4.39
C GLU A 16 19.27 -1.96 -4.89
N ASP A 17 19.02 -3.29 -4.89
CA ASP A 17 17.82 -3.88 -5.49
C ASP A 17 17.01 -4.72 -4.50
N VAL A 18 15.87 -4.15 -4.05
CA VAL A 18 14.89 -4.82 -3.15
C VAL A 18 14.32 -6.08 -3.79
N ALA A 19 14.12 -6.10 -5.11
CA ALA A 19 13.57 -7.28 -5.79
C ALA A 19 14.55 -8.47 -5.74
N SER A 20 15.83 -8.24 -6.00
CA SER A 20 16.87 -9.27 -5.87
C SER A 20 17.03 -9.73 -4.41
N PHE A 21 17.00 -8.80 -3.46
CA PHE A 21 17.01 -9.09 -2.03
C PHE A 21 15.84 -10.01 -1.65
N SER A 22 14.61 -9.63 -2.00
CA SER A 22 13.42 -10.39 -1.62
C SER A 22 13.40 -11.78 -2.27
N ARG A 23 13.75 -11.92 -3.54
CA ARG A 23 13.81 -13.23 -4.21
C ARG A 23 14.86 -14.14 -3.60
N PHE A 24 15.96 -13.61 -3.12
CA PHE A 24 17.03 -14.40 -2.53
C PHE A 24 16.71 -14.87 -1.10
N PHE A 25 16.17 -13.97 -0.26
CA PHE A 25 15.91 -14.26 1.15
C PHE A 25 14.51 -14.79 1.44
N TYR A 26 13.52 -14.43 0.62
CA TYR A 26 12.11 -14.80 0.79
C TYR A 26 11.55 -15.58 -0.42
N PRO A 27 12.23 -16.65 -0.91
CA PRO A 27 11.80 -17.40 -2.09
C PRO A 27 10.43 -18.06 -1.90
N HIS A 28 10.03 -18.34 -0.66
CA HIS A 28 8.74 -18.91 -0.31
C HIS A 28 7.56 -17.94 -0.51
N TYR A 29 7.81 -16.60 -0.49
CA TYR A 29 6.84 -15.60 -0.93
C TYR A 29 6.93 -15.29 -2.42
N CYS A 30 8.11 -15.45 -3.03
CA CYS A 30 8.38 -15.11 -4.43
C CYS A 30 8.12 -16.29 -5.38
N LYS A 31 6.92 -16.87 -5.36
CA LYS A 31 6.55 -18.01 -6.21
C LYS A 31 6.42 -17.67 -7.69
N LYS A 32 6.22 -16.41 -8.03
CA LYS A 32 6.14 -15.86 -9.37
C LYS A 32 7.28 -14.86 -9.60
N GLU A 33 7.50 -14.46 -10.84
CA GLU A 33 8.42 -13.36 -11.12
C GLU A 33 7.94 -12.08 -10.43
N THR A 34 8.91 -11.25 -10.02
CA THR A 34 8.59 -9.95 -9.44
C THR A 34 8.00 -9.06 -10.53
N PRO A 35 6.73 -8.64 -10.43
CA PRO A 35 6.09 -7.85 -11.46
C PRO A 35 6.71 -6.45 -11.55
N ASP A 36 6.62 -5.83 -12.73
CA ASP A 36 7.21 -4.52 -12.96
C ASP A 36 6.67 -3.44 -12.01
N PHE A 37 5.39 -3.52 -11.64
CA PHE A 37 4.83 -2.56 -10.69
C PHE A 37 5.43 -2.70 -9.28
N HIS A 38 5.85 -3.89 -8.80
CA HIS A 38 6.59 -4.02 -7.54
C HIS A 38 7.99 -3.39 -7.66
N ARG A 39 8.65 -3.54 -8.81
CA ARG A 39 9.93 -2.87 -9.06
C ARG A 39 9.75 -1.34 -9.08
N GLU A 40 8.65 -0.87 -9.66
CA GLU A 40 8.29 0.55 -9.64
C GLU A 40 7.99 1.03 -8.21
N LEU A 41 7.24 0.26 -7.39
CA LEU A 41 7.04 0.54 -5.97
C LEU A 41 8.36 0.72 -5.23
N PHE A 42 9.27 -0.25 -5.37
CA PHE A 42 10.57 -0.18 -4.71
C PHE A 42 11.40 1.03 -5.17
N LYS A 43 11.31 1.37 -6.46
CA LYS A 43 11.97 2.56 -7.00
C LYS A 43 11.39 3.83 -6.38
N ILE A 44 10.08 3.97 -6.32
CA ILE A 44 9.39 5.12 -5.69
C ILE A 44 9.80 5.19 -4.21
N TYR A 45 9.78 4.07 -3.47
CA TYR A 45 10.15 4.05 -2.06
C TYR A 45 11.61 4.44 -1.82
N LYS A 46 12.54 4.08 -2.69
CA LYS A 46 13.97 4.40 -2.51
C LYS A 46 14.35 5.79 -3.00
N GLN A 47 13.74 6.25 -4.07
CA GLN A 47 14.12 7.48 -4.80
C GLN A 47 13.14 8.62 -4.61
N GLY A 48 11.93 8.33 -4.14
CA GLY A 48 10.88 9.32 -3.93
C GLY A 48 11.10 10.24 -2.73
N GLY A 49 10.20 11.18 -2.58
CA GLY A 49 10.21 12.17 -1.51
C GLY A 49 10.05 11.59 -0.10
N LYS A 50 10.01 12.48 0.89
CA LYS A 50 9.76 12.08 2.29
C LYS A 50 8.34 11.59 2.54
N ARG A 51 7.39 11.97 1.71
CA ARG A 51 5.96 11.64 1.82
C ARG A 51 5.48 10.98 0.54
N ILE A 52 5.03 9.75 0.65
CA ILE A 52 4.61 8.92 -0.49
C ILE A 52 3.23 8.34 -0.19
N ALA A 53 2.31 8.41 -1.15
CA ALA A 53 1.01 7.78 -1.05
C ALA A 53 0.68 7.03 -2.35
N ILE A 54 0.36 5.75 -2.22
CA ILE A 54 0.16 4.85 -3.35
C ILE A 54 -1.17 4.12 -3.20
N ALA A 55 -1.99 4.17 -4.25
CA ALA A 55 -3.11 3.25 -4.40
C ALA A 55 -2.68 2.05 -5.23
N ALA A 56 -2.92 0.85 -4.72
CA ALA A 56 -2.65 -0.40 -5.43
C ALA A 56 -3.81 -1.39 -5.28
N PRO A 57 -4.12 -2.19 -6.32
CA PRO A 57 -5.29 -3.05 -6.33
C PRO A 57 -5.18 -4.19 -5.32
N ARG A 58 -6.34 -4.66 -4.85
CA ARG A 58 -6.45 -5.81 -3.96
C ARG A 58 -5.83 -7.07 -4.59
N GLY A 59 -5.20 -7.90 -3.76
CA GLY A 59 -4.65 -9.18 -4.19
C GLY A 59 -3.40 -9.11 -5.05
N HIS A 60 -2.77 -7.93 -5.19
CA HIS A 60 -1.54 -7.73 -5.97
C HIS A 60 -0.28 -7.68 -5.11
N GLY A 61 -0.32 -8.18 -3.88
CA GLY A 61 0.86 -8.33 -3.01
C GLY A 61 1.44 -7.02 -2.48
N LYS A 62 0.66 -5.92 -2.44
CA LYS A 62 1.11 -4.61 -1.96
C LYS A 62 1.71 -4.66 -0.55
N SER A 63 1.02 -5.30 0.41
CA SER A 63 1.49 -5.41 1.81
C SER A 63 2.76 -6.27 1.91
N THR A 64 2.83 -7.40 1.19
CA THR A 64 4.05 -8.21 1.16
C THR A 64 5.25 -7.45 0.60
N ALA A 65 5.03 -6.68 -0.48
CA ALA A 65 6.09 -5.87 -1.08
C ALA A 65 6.55 -4.75 -0.14
N THR A 66 5.62 -4.10 0.57
CA THR A 66 5.91 -2.95 1.42
C THR A 66 6.34 -3.35 2.82
N ASP A 67 5.50 -4.12 3.54
CA ASP A 67 5.73 -4.42 4.96
C ASP A 67 6.77 -5.51 5.18
N LEU A 68 6.93 -6.45 4.24
CA LEU A 68 7.95 -7.48 4.39
C LEU A 68 9.20 -7.14 3.59
N PHE A 69 9.09 -7.01 2.26
CA PHE A 69 10.30 -6.93 1.42
C PHE A 69 11.02 -5.59 1.58
N TYR A 70 10.31 -4.48 1.37
CA TYR A 70 10.92 -3.16 1.48
C TYR A 70 11.34 -2.83 2.92
N LEU A 71 10.47 -3.07 3.90
CA LEU A 71 10.78 -2.75 5.28
C LEU A 71 11.96 -3.58 5.81
N SER A 72 12.00 -4.89 5.55
CA SER A 72 13.17 -5.71 5.92
C SER A 72 14.44 -5.22 5.25
N HIS A 73 14.35 -4.83 3.98
CA HIS A 73 15.47 -4.26 3.25
C HIS A 73 15.98 -2.96 3.92
N GLU A 74 15.07 -2.04 4.29
CA GLU A 74 15.45 -0.78 4.96
C GLU A 74 16.06 -1.03 6.34
N ILE A 75 15.49 -1.95 7.11
CA ILE A 75 16.06 -2.32 8.44
C ILE A 75 17.49 -2.83 8.31
N LEU A 76 17.80 -3.60 7.28
CA LEU A 76 19.10 -4.25 7.12
C LEU A 76 20.15 -3.41 6.37
N HIS A 77 19.74 -2.42 5.59
CA HIS A 77 20.65 -1.66 4.74
C HIS A 77 20.71 -0.15 5.00
N ASN A 78 19.70 0.42 5.62
CA ASN A 78 19.64 1.85 5.90
C ASN A 78 20.02 2.14 7.35
N GLU A 79 21.24 2.63 7.56
CA GLU A 79 21.76 2.91 8.90
C GLU A 79 21.09 4.12 9.58
N GLU A 80 20.41 4.97 8.81
CA GLU A 80 19.69 6.13 9.35
C GLU A 80 18.37 5.74 10.01
N ILE A 81 17.80 4.57 9.66
CA ILE A 81 16.56 4.08 10.28
C ILE A 81 16.85 3.63 11.72
N ASN A 82 16.11 4.20 12.68
CA ASN A 82 16.20 3.87 14.09
C ASN A 82 14.87 3.41 14.69
N PHE A 83 13.78 4.02 14.24
CA PHE A 83 12.46 3.74 14.77
C PHE A 83 11.42 3.71 13.65
N VAL A 84 10.79 2.55 13.47
CA VAL A 84 9.75 2.33 12.46
C VAL A 84 8.39 2.15 13.14
N LEU A 85 7.36 2.81 12.61
CA LEU A 85 5.96 2.50 12.90
C LEU A 85 5.32 1.77 11.71
N ILE A 86 4.65 0.66 11.99
CA ILE A 86 3.72 0.00 11.07
C ILE A 86 2.31 0.36 11.53
N VAL A 87 1.52 0.97 10.66
CA VAL A 87 0.20 1.51 10.97
C VAL A 87 -0.82 0.91 10.02
N SER A 88 -1.94 0.42 10.56
CA SER A 88 -3.09 -0.06 9.76
C SER A 88 -4.40 0.42 10.40
N ASP A 89 -5.53 0.11 9.79
CA ASP A 89 -6.87 0.44 10.32
C ASP A 89 -7.08 -0.09 11.74
N THR A 90 -6.58 -1.30 12.01
CA THR A 90 -6.61 -1.92 13.33
C THR A 90 -5.21 -2.29 13.82
N TYR A 91 -5.05 -2.29 15.15
CA TYR A 91 -3.83 -2.82 15.78
C TYR A 91 -3.59 -4.29 15.42
N THR A 92 -4.65 -5.10 15.34
CA THR A 92 -4.52 -6.53 14.99
C THR A 92 -3.87 -6.72 13.61
N GLN A 93 -4.25 -5.89 12.65
CA GLN A 93 -3.69 -5.96 11.29
C GLN A 93 -2.21 -5.55 11.26
N SER A 94 -1.87 -4.42 11.86
CA SER A 94 -0.46 -3.98 11.94
C SER A 94 0.41 -4.97 12.71
N ALA A 95 -0.13 -5.59 13.77
CA ALA A 95 0.57 -6.65 14.52
C ALA A 95 0.77 -7.93 13.68
N MET A 96 -0.15 -8.27 12.77
CA MET A 96 0.05 -9.39 11.84
C MET A 96 1.23 -9.13 10.87
N PHE A 97 1.34 -7.91 10.32
CA PHE A 97 2.48 -7.53 9.49
C PHE A 97 3.78 -7.58 10.28
N LEU A 98 3.79 -7.02 11.48
CA LEU A 98 4.95 -7.10 12.37
C LEU A 98 5.33 -8.55 12.67
N ASN A 99 4.37 -9.42 12.97
CA ASN A 99 4.64 -10.84 13.25
C ASN A 99 5.23 -11.58 12.04
N THR A 100 4.85 -11.22 10.82
CA THR A 100 5.46 -11.77 9.60
C THR A 100 6.94 -11.43 9.53
N ILE A 101 7.31 -10.16 9.77
CA ILE A 101 8.72 -9.71 9.80
C ILE A 101 9.49 -10.41 10.93
N LYS A 102 8.90 -10.49 12.13
CA LYS A 102 9.51 -11.16 13.29
C LYS A 102 9.82 -12.61 12.97
N SER A 103 8.84 -13.35 12.42
CA SER A 103 9.01 -14.74 12.03
C SER A 103 10.21 -14.91 11.09
N GLU A 104 10.33 -14.05 10.08
CA GLU A 104 11.46 -14.11 9.15
C GLU A 104 12.80 -13.80 9.82
N PHE A 105 12.87 -12.80 10.66
CA PHE A 105 14.10 -12.47 11.38
C PHE A 105 14.49 -13.52 12.41
N GLU A 106 13.53 -14.21 13.01
CA GLU A 106 13.75 -15.26 14.00
C GLU A 106 14.11 -16.62 13.36
N THR A 107 13.50 -16.97 12.21
CA THR A 107 13.56 -18.35 11.66
C THR A 107 14.28 -18.49 10.33
N ASN A 108 14.52 -17.39 9.60
CA ASN A 108 15.19 -17.43 8.30
C ASN A 108 16.72 -17.49 8.50
N ASP A 109 17.26 -18.71 8.59
CA ASP A 109 18.70 -18.94 8.85
C ASP A 109 19.59 -18.29 7.80
N LYS A 110 19.15 -18.26 6.54
CA LYS A 110 19.89 -17.63 5.45
C LYS A 110 20.03 -16.11 5.65
N LEU A 111 18.93 -15.47 6.03
CA LEU A 111 18.89 -14.04 6.32
C LEU A 111 19.75 -13.71 7.56
N LYS A 112 19.58 -14.48 8.62
CA LYS A 112 20.32 -14.34 9.89
C LYS A 112 21.83 -14.46 9.69
N ALA A 113 22.26 -15.51 8.97
CA ALA A 113 23.67 -15.77 8.73
C ALA A 113 24.32 -14.68 7.83
N PHE A 114 23.57 -14.16 6.85
CA PHE A 114 24.10 -13.19 5.91
C PHE A 114 24.24 -11.78 6.51
N TYR A 115 23.27 -11.36 7.34
CA TYR A 115 23.23 -10.01 7.94
C TYR A 115 23.60 -9.98 9.41
N ASN A 116 23.94 -11.14 10.03
CA ASN A 116 24.24 -11.23 11.45
C ASN A 116 23.12 -10.57 12.29
N ILE A 117 21.88 -11.04 12.09
CA ILE A 117 20.70 -10.46 12.75
C ILE A 117 20.76 -10.75 14.24
N GLU A 118 20.69 -9.69 15.03
CA GLU A 118 20.60 -9.71 16.49
C GLU A 118 19.22 -9.19 16.91
N ILE A 119 18.47 -9.99 17.66
CA ILE A 119 17.15 -9.62 18.19
C ILE A 119 17.34 -9.33 19.69
N GLU A 120 17.27 -8.06 20.06
CA GLU A 120 17.47 -7.59 21.43
C GLU A 120 16.19 -7.70 22.26
N ARG A 121 15.04 -7.49 21.62
CA ARG A 121 13.71 -7.55 22.25
C ARG A 121 12.65 -7.95 21.25
N SER A 122 11.71 -8.80 21.66
CA SER A 122 10.54 -9.19 20.88
C SER A 122 9.33 -9.29 21.79
N SER A 123 8.26 -8.57 21.44
CA SER A 123 6.98 -8.59 22.14
C SER A 123 5.82 -8.62 21.13
N VAL A 124 4.58 -8.64 21.58
CA VAL A 124 3.41 -8.72 20.68
C VAL A 124 3.34 -7.53 19.72
N ASN A 125 3.73 -6.35 20.16
CA ASN A 125 3.57 -5.10 19.42
C ASN A 125 4.87 -4.45 18.94
N GLU A 126 6.03 -5.03 19.24
CA GLU A 126 7.31 -4.46 18.84
C GLU A 126 8.43 -5.50 18.79
N ILE A 127 9.43 -5.22 17.97
CA ILE A 127 10.71 -5.96 17.93
C ILE A 127 11.86 -4.95 17.82
N VAL A 128 12.96 -5.27 18.48
CA VAL A 128 14.24 -4.55 18.32
C VAL A 128 15.21 -5.46 17.60
N VAL A 129 15.66 -5.03 16.43
CA VAL A 129 16.58 -5.76 15.56
C VAL A 129 17.77 -4.87 15.24
N ASN A 130 18.99 -5.33 15.57
CA ASN A 130 20.23 -4.58 15.34
C ASN A 130 20.13 -3.12 15.84
N GLY A 131 19.58 -2.92 17.05
CA GLY A 131 19.39 -1.61 17.68
C GLY A 131 18.20 -0.79 17.18
N LYS A 132 17.46 -1.24 16.18
CA LYS A 132 16.34 -0.53 15.54
C LYS A 132 15.00 -1.06 16.07
N LEU A 133 14.11 -0.15 16.45
CA LEU A 133 12.75 -0.51 16.90
C LEU A 133 11.79 -0.54 15.72
N ILE A 134 11.01 -1.61 15.62
CA ILE A 134 9.82 -1.70 14.77
C ILE A 134 8.61 -1.90 15.69
N LYS A 135 7.60 -1.04 15.58
CA LYS A 135 6.41 -1.05 16.42
C LYS A 135 5.13 -1.01 15.60
N ALA A 136 4.18 -1.88 15.94
CA ALA A 136 2.85 -1.91 15.34
C ALA A 136 1.87 -1.05 16.13
N ILE A 137 1.04 -0.28 15.43
CA ILE A 137 -0.05 0.52 15.99
C ILE A 137 -1.29 0.48 15.08
N GLY A 138 -2.47 0.67 15.64
CA GLY A 138 -3.72 0.84 14.89
C GLY A 138 -4.08 2.31 14.68
N ALA A 139 -4.98 2.58 13.75
CA ALA A 139 -5.56 3.90 13.55
C ALA A 139 -6.15 4.47 14.84
N ASN A 140 -6.09 5.79 14.99
CA ASN A 140 -6.59 6.54 16.14
C ASN A 140 -5.92 6.22 17.49
N GLN A 141 -4.87 5.40 17.52
CA GLN A 141 -4.08 5.19 18.74
C GLN A 141 -3.18 6.40 19.03
N LYS A 142 -2.77 6.51 20.30
CA LYS A 142 -1.87 7.58 20.76
C LYS A 142 -0.47 7.36 20.16
N VAL A 143 -0.02 8.32 19.33
CA VAL A 143 1.31 8.31 18.70
C VAL A 143 2.20 9.46 19.18
N ARG A 144 1.61 10.52 19.74
CA ARG A 144 2.37 11.66 20.24
C ARG A 144 3.27 11.26 21.41
N GLY A 145 4.53 11.68 21.33
CA GLY A 145 5.52 11.40 22.37
C GLY A 145 6.11 9.99 22.33
N LEU A 146 5.91 9.24 21.24
CA LEU A 146 6.61 7.99 21.04
C LEU A 146 8.09 8.27 20.77
N LEU A 147 8.94 7.67 21.60
CA LEU A 147 10.40 7.76 21.48
C LEU A 147 11.01 6.37 21.62
N TRP A 148 12.01 6.10 20.85
CA TRP A 148 12.93 4.98 21.02
C TRP A 148 14.33 5.54 21.33
N ARG A 149 14.77 5.33 22.57
CA ARG A 149 15.91 6.10 23.11
C ARG A 149 15.60 7.60 22.95
N GLU A 150 16.43 8.37 22.25
CA GLU A 150 16.20 9.79 21.93
C GLU A 150 15.49 10.05 20.60
N ASN A 151 15.18 8.99 19.82
CA ASN A 151 14.71 9.14 18.45
C ASN A 151 13.18 9.09 18.37
N MET A 152 12.58 10.02 17.65
CA MET A 152 11.21 9.92 17.12
C MET A 152 11.16 8.92 15.96
N PRO A 153 9.97 8.39 15.61
CA PRO A 153 9.83 7.57 14.41
C PRO A 153 10.42 8.26 13.18
N ASN A 154 11.27 7.58 12.43
CA ASN A 154 11.88 8.13 11.22
C ASN A 154 11.53 7.34 9.95
N LEU A 155 10.75 6.26 10.09
CA LEU A 155 10.01 5.64 9.01
C LEU A 155 8.61 5.24 9.51
N ILE A 156 7.58 5.68 8.83
CA ILE A 156 6.20 5.27 9.08
C ILE A 156 5.68 4.57 7.82
N ILE A 157 5.30 3.31 7.96
CA ILE A 157 4.59 2.56 6.92
C ILE A 157 3.11 2.52 7.31
N VAL A 158 2.26 3.01 6.43
CA VAL A 158 0.80 3.01 6.61
C VAL A 158 0.20 2.09 5.56
N ASP A 159 -0.24 0.90 5.95
CA ASP A 159 -0.85 -0.07 5.05
C ASP A 159 -2.32 -0.31 5.38
N ASP A 160 -3.17 -0.13 4.37
CA ASP A 160 -4.63 -0.28 4.46
C ASP A 160 -5.22 0.40 5.72
N LEU A 161 -5.00 1.72 5.83
CA LEU A 161 -5.45 2.54 6.98
C LEU A 161 -6.97 2.68 7.05
N GLU A 162 -7.67 2.48 5.96
CA GLU A 162 -9.11 2.64 5.81
C GLU A 162 -9.76 1.29 5.51
N ASN A 163 -10.98 1.08 6.01
CA ASN A 163 -11.79 -0.09 5.73
C ASN A 163 -13.20 0.30 5.26
N ASP A 164 -13.94 -0.65 4.68
CA ASP A 164 -15.27 -0.42 4.12
C ASP A 164 -16.28 0.17 5.12
N GLU A 165 -16.18 -0.21 6.40
CA GLU A 165 -17.09 0.28 7.44
C GLU A 165 -16.76 1.73 7.82
N LEU A 166 -15.48 2.04 7.96
CA LEU A 166 -15.00 3.37 8.29
C LEU A 166 -15.37 4.38 7.21
N VAL A 167 -15.13 4.03 5.94
CA VAL A 167 -15.30 4.99 4.83
C VAL A 167 -16.75 5.34 4.53
N ARG A 168 -17.72 4.57 5.01
CA ARG A 168 -19.16 4.90 4.87
C ARG A 168 -19.58 6.08 5.74
N SER A 169 -18.92 6.32 6.87
CA SER A 169 -19.27 7.40 7.80
C SER A 169 -18.41 8.65 7.53
N LYS A 170 -19.05 9.76 7.17
CA LYS A 170 -18.36 11.05 7.00
C LYS A 170 -17.60 11.48 8.27
N GLU A 171 -18.22 11.26 9.45
CA GLU A 171 -17.59 11.57 10.73
C GLU A 171 -16.32 10.73 10.97
N ARG A 172 -16.38 9.41 10.69
CA ARG A 172 -15.22 8.53 10.86
C ARG A 172 -14.10 8.90 9.90
N ARG A 173 -14.40 9.23 8.63
CA ARG A 173 -13.40 9.73 7.66
C ARG A 173 -12.74 11.01 8.14
N TYR A 174 -13.54 11.97 8.62
CA TYR A 174 -13.05 13.22 9.18
C TYR A 174 -12.14 12.99 10.40
N ASN A 175 -12.55 12.14 11.34
CA ASN A 175 -11.76 11.84 12.54
C ASN A 175 -10.44 11.14 12.19
N LEU A 176 -10.44 10.22 11.23
CA LEU A 176 -9.22 9.57 10.74
C LEU A 176 -8.27 10.58 10.08
N SER A 177 -8.80 11.44 9.21
CA SER A 177 -8.02 12.50 8.56
C SER A 177 -7.40 13.45 9.58
N ASN A 178 -8.17 13.86 10.60
CA ASN A 178 -7.65 14.69 11.68
C ASN A 178 -6.55 13.98 12.47
N TRP A 179 -6.74 12.72 12.82
CA TRP A 179 -5.72 11.96 13.53
C TRP A 179 -4.44 11.80 12.69
N PHE A 180 -4.58 11.51 11.42
CA PHE A 180 -3.46 11.40 10.47
C PHE A 180 -2.67 12.70 10.42
N ASN A 181 -3.34 13.82 10.16
CA ASN A 181 -2.69 15.12 9.99
C ASN A 181 -2.22 15.76 11.30
N ALA A 182 -2.97 15.61 12.39
CA ALA A 182 -2.66 16.28 13.64
C ALA A 182 -1.85 15.42 14.63
N SER A 183 -1.75 14.12 14.41
CA SER A 183 -1.05 13.23 15.35
C SER A 183 -0.02 12.33 14.69
N LEU A 184 -0.37 11.60 13.62
CA LEU A 184 0.53 10.64 13.00
C LEU A 184 1.67 11.34 12.24
N VAL A 185 1.34 12.22 11.29
CA VAL A 185 2.36 12.93 10.50
C VAL A 185 3.30 13.76 11.39
N PRO A 186 2.82 14.53 12.40
CA PRO A 186 3.69 15.26 13.31
C PRO A 186 4.50 14.40 14.29
N SER A 187 4.23 13.08 14.41
CA SER A 187 5.05 12.18 15.20
C SER A 187 6.32 11.73 14.46
N LEU A 188 6.42 12.02 13.17
CA LEU A 188 7.60 11.74 12.35
C LEU A 188 8.71 12.73 12.65
N SER A 189 9.95 12.26 12.70
CA SER A 189 11.13 13.14 12.81
C SER A 189 11.30 14.02 11.57
N ASP A 190 12.03 15.13 11.67
CA ASP A 190 12.20 16.12 10.57
C ASP A 190 12.75 15.50 9.27
N ASN A 191 13.63 14.51 9.39
CA ASN A 191 14.20 13.78 8.26
C ASN A 191 13.48 12.45 7.99
N GLY A 192 12.42 12.17 8.71
CA GLY A 192 11.66 10.94 8.59
C GLY A 192 10.87 10.84 7.29
N ARG A 193 10.47 9.61 6.98
CA ARG A 193 9.68 9.27 5.79
C ARG A 193 8.36 8.61 6.18
N ILE A 194 7.31 8.96 5.48
CA ILE A 194 6.01 8.28 5.57
C ILE A 194 5.63 7.71 4.21
N ILE A 195 5.28 6.44 4.20
CA ILE A 195 4.83 5.71 3.02
C ILE A 195 3.44 5.16 3.32
N MET A 196 2.45 5.69 2.62
CA MET A 196 1.08 5.20 2.69
C MET A 196 0.78 4.36 1.45
N ILE A 197 0.29 3.14 1.66
CA ILE A 197 -0.19 2.28 0.59
C ILE A 197 -1.55 1.70 0.98
N GLY A 198 -2.45 1.56 0.03
CA GLY A 198 -3.78 1.03 0.29
C GLY A 198 -4.60 0.87 -0.98
N THR A 199 -5.87 0.51 -0.78
CA THR A 199 -6.89 0.48 -1.82
C THR A 199 -7.84 1.66 -1.62
N VAL A 200 -8.21 2.36 -2.69
CA VAL A 200 -9.14 3.49 -2.60
C VAL A 200 -10.57 2.94 -2.46
N LEU A 201 -11.13 3.08 -1.27
CA LEU A 201 -12.44 2.52 -0.92
C LEU A 201 -13.60 3.53 -1.05
N HIS A 202 -13.32 4.83 -1.14
CA HIS A 202 -14.35 5.86 -1.21
C HIS A 202 -13.78 7.13 -1.87
N TYR A 203 -14.62 7.86 -2.61
CA TYR A 203 -14.23 9.11 -3.30
C TYR A 203 -13.82 10.25 -2.34
N ASP A 204 -14.21 10.16 -1.07
CA ASP A 204 -13.83 11.08 0.01
C ASP A 204 -13.08 10.32 1.12
N SER A 205 -12.27 9.31 0.75
CA SER A 205 -11.35 8.64 1.65
C SER A 205 -10.06 9.46 1.83
N LEU A 206 -9.34 9.21 2.91
CA LEU A 206 -8.07 9.91 3.17
C LEU A 206 -7.06 9.65 2.03
N LEU A 207 -6.92 8.38 1.62
CA LEU A 207 -6.01 8.02 0.53
C LEU A 207 -6.40 8.73 -0.77
N GLU A 208 -7.69 8.76 -1.14
CA GLU A 208 -8.16 9.45 -2.35
C GLU A 208 -7.88 10.96 -2.28
N ASN A 209 -8.14 11.57 -1.12
CA ASN A 209 -7.88 12.99 -0.91
C ASN A 209 -6.38 13.32 -1.02
N ILE A 210 -5.48 12.43 -0.58
CA ILE A 210 -4.03 12.60 -0.76
C ILE A 210 -3.64 12.45 -2.23
N LEU A 211 -4.21 11.46 -2.94
CA LEU A 211 -3.89 11.19 -4.34
C LEU A 211 -4.31 12.31 -5.30
N GLY A 212 -5.38 13.02 -5.00
CA GLY A 212 -5.98 14.01 -5.90
C GLY A 212 -5.97 15.45 -5.37
N GLY A 213 -5.58 15.67 -4.11
CA GLY A 213 -5.77 16.96 -3.45
C GLY A 213 -4.56 17.87 -3.48
N GLU A 214 -4.75 19.11 -3.95
CA GLU A 214 -3.73 20.17 -3.88
C GLU A 214 -3.24 20.42 -2.43
N GLN A 215 -4.10 20.17 -1.45
CA GLN A 215 -3.79 20.29 -0.02
C GLN A 215 -2.74 19.29 0.49
N TYR A 216 -2.38 18.28 -0.30
CA TYR A 216 -1.36 17.28 -0.02
C TYR A 216 -0.23 17.30 -1.06
N ALA A 217 0.06 18.47 -1.63
CA ALA A 217 1.07 18.64 -2.67
C ALA A 217 2.48 18.18 -2.25
N GLU A 218 2.73 18.02 -0.95
CA GLU A 218 3.98 17.45 -0.42
C GLU A 218 4.09 15.94 -0.58
N PHE A 219 3.01 15.24 -0.94
CA PHE A 219 3.03 13.80 -1.20
C PHE A 219 3.33 13.50 -2.67
N GLU A 220 4.32 12.63 -2.89
CA GLU A 220 4.49 11.96 -4.17
C GLU A 220 3.46 10.85 -4.28
N THR A 221 2.62 10.88 -5.32
CA THR A 221 1.46 10.01 -5.43
C THR A 221 1.52 9.12 -6.66
N LYS A 222 1.02 7.89 -6.53
CA LYS A 222 0.85 6.97 -7.65
C LYS A 222 -0.42 6.14 -7.48
N ARG A 223 -1.14 5.92 -8.58
CA ARG A 223 -2.30 5.02 -8.62
C ARG A 223 -2.07 3.90 -9.60
N PHE A 224 -2.09 2.67 -9.12
CA PHE A 224 -2.08 1.45 -9.93
C PHE A 224 -3.50 0.87 -10.02
N LYS A 225 -3.84 0.37 -11.20
CA LYS A 225 -5.09 -0.34 -11.47
C LYS A 225 -4.75 -1.76 -11.89
N ALA A 226 -5.61 -2.75 -11.60
CA ALA A 226 -5.36 -4.13 -12.00
C ALA A 226 -5.30 -4.31 -13.52
N ILE A 227 -5.96 -3.42 -14.28
CA ILE A 227 -5.84 -3.31 -15.73
C ILE A 227 -5.39 -1.89 -16.06
N MET A 228 -4.23 -1.77 -16.69
CA MET A 228 -3.67 -0.50 -17.16
C MET A 228 -3.42 -0.60 -18.67
N GLU A 229 -3.95 0.35 -19.44
CA GLU A 229 -3.76 0.41 -20.90
C GLU A 229 -4.11 -0.92 -21.61
N GLY A 230 -5.17 -1.59 -21.13
CA GLY A 230 -5.63 -2.87 -21.69
C GLY A 230 -4.80 -4.10 -21.26
N SER A 231 -3.78 -3.93 -20.42
CA SER A 231 -2.93 -5.02 -19.94
C SER A 231 -3.06 -5.23 -18.43
N PRO A 232 -3.00 -6.48 -17.96
CA PRO A 232 -3.04 -6.76 -16.52
C PRO A 232 -1.75 -6.29 -15.83
N LEU A 233 -1.90 -5.68 -14.64
CA LEU A 233 -0.78 -5.16 -13.84
C LEU A 233 0.19 -6.27 -13.40
N TRP A 234 -0.30 -7.49 -13.21
CA TRP A 234 0.49 -8.67 -12.84
C TRP A 234 -0.04 -9.91 -13.55
N ALA A 235 0.34 -10.08 -14.81
CA ALA A 235 -0.18 -11.14 -15.69
C ALA A 235 -0.01 -12.56 -15.14
N ASP A 236 1.11 -12.87 -14.48
CA ASP A 236 1.39 -14.20 -13.91
C ASP A 236 0.45 -14.62 -12.77
N LEU A 237 -0.18 -13.65 -12.11
CA LEU A 237 -1.12 -13.89 -11.01
C LEU A 237 -2.56 -13.60 -11.41
N TRP A 238 -2.76 -12.55 -12.18
CA TRP A 238 -4.04 -12.00 -12.63
C TRP A 238 -4.01 -11.84 -14.14
N SER A 239 -4.36 -12.90 -14.89
CA SER A 239 -4.51 -12.77 -16.35
C SER A 239 -5.68 -11.83 -16.68
N LEU A 240 -5.67 -11.29 -17.88
CA LEU A 240 -6.76 -10.40 -18.35
C LEU A 240 -8.11 -11.13 -18.32
N GLU A 241 -8.14 -12.40 -18.79
CA GLU A 241 -9.33 -13.25 -18.77
C GLU A 241 -9.89 -13.40 -17.35
N ARG A 242 -9.02 -13.70 -16.38
CA ARG A 242 -9.41 -13.84 -14.98
C ARG A 242 -9.99 -12.55 -14.39
N LEU A 243 -9.43 -11.40 -14.75
CA LEU A 243 -9.93 -10.11 -14.31
C LEU A 243 -11.27 -9.77 -14.94
N GLU A 244 -11.46 -10.09 -16.21
CA GLU A 244 -12.74 -9.89 -16.92
C GLU A 244 -13.84 -10.85 -16.38
N GLU A 245 -13.52 -12.12 -16.14
CA GLU A 245 -14.44 -13.07 -15.49
C GLU A 245 -14.88 -12.57 -14.11
N LEU A 246 -13.93 -12.07 -13.32
CA LEU A 246 -14.19 -11.51 -12.00
C LEU A 246 -15.11 -10.29 -12.09
N LYS A 247 -14.86 -9.38 -13.02
CA LYS A 247 -15.71 -8.21 -13.30
C LYS A 247 -17.13 -8.61 -13.67
N ILE A 248 -17.28 -9.55 -14.61
CA ILE A 248 -18.58 -10.09 -15.02
C ILE A 248 -19.31 -10.70 -13.80
N SER A 249 -18.62 -11.46 -12.97
CA SER A 249 -19.18 -12.04 -11.74
C SER A 249 -19.70 -10.98 -10.76
N TYR A 250 -18.97 -9.88 -10.55
CA TYR A 250 -19.43 -8.77 -9.72
C TYR A 250 -20.66 -8.07 -10.34
N ILE A 251 -20.66 -7.84 -11.64
CA ILE A 251 -21.77 -7.21 -12.36
C ILE A 251 -23.02 -8.08 -12.26
N ALA A 252 -22.91 -9.40 -12.50
CA ALA A 252 -24.03 -10.32 -12.39
C ALA A 252 -24.68 -10.37 -10.99
N LYS A 253 -23.90 -10.05 -9.95
CA LYS A 253 -24.37 -9.93 -8.55
C LYS A 253 -24.92 -8.54 -8.21
N GLY A 254 -25.02 -7.62 -9.18
CA GLY A 254 -25.38 -6.22 -8.93
C GLY A 254 -24.36 -5.43 -8.10
N LYS A 255 -23.11 -5.91 -8.03
CA LYS A 255 -22.03 -5.34 -7.22
C LYS A 255 -20.83 -4.91 -8.06
N GLY A 256 -21.06 -4.57 -9.32
CA GLY A 256 -20.01 -4.17 -10.27
C GLY A 256 -19.10 -3.04 -9.73
N PHE A 257 -19.65 -2.14 -8.92
CA PHE A 257 -18.88 -1.06 -8.27
C PHE A 257 -17.73 -1.58 -7.41
N LEU A 258 -17.87 -2.76 -6.76
CA LEU A 258 -16.80 -3.35 -5.96
C LEU A 258 -15.59 -3.75 -6.81
N PHE A 259 -15.79 -4.16 -8.07
CA PHE A 259 -14.66 -4.43 -8.95
C PHE A 259 -13.86 -3.15 -9.22
N TYR A 260 -14.55 -2.06 -9.51
CA TYR A 260 -13.88 -0.78 -9.76
C TYR A 260 -13.20 -0.23 -8.51
N GLN A 261 -13.83 -0.36 -7.34
CA GLN A 261 -13.24 0.03 -6.06
C GLN A 261 -11.98 -0.80 -5.75
N GLU A 262 -12.10 -2.12 -5.71
CA GLU A 262 -11.06 -3.02 -5.19
C GLU A 262 -9.91 -3.27 -6.18
N TYR A 263 -10.24 -3.31 -7.49
CA TYR A 263 -9.26 -3.67 -8.52
C TYR A 263 -8.84 -2.50 -9.39
N MET A 264 -9.68 -1.49 -9.56
CA MET A 264 -9.34 -0.33 -10.39
C MET A 264 -8.95 0.90 -9.58
N ASN A 265 -9.11 0.87 -8.25
CA ASN A 265 -8.95 2.04 -7.39
C ASN A 265 -9.81 3.23 -7.86
N GLU A 266 -11.02 2.92 -8.35
CA GLU A 266 -12.02 3.86 -8.83
C GLU A 266 -13.30 3.67 -8.00
N PRO A 267 -13.37 4.26 -6.80
CA PRO A 267 -14.54 4.11 -5.95
C PRO A 267 -15.73 4.84 -6.58
N VAL A 268 -16.81 4.11 -6.73
CA VAL A 268 -18.06 4.67 -7.19
C VAL A 268 -19.09 4.50 -6.10
N SER A 269 -19.48 5.58 -5.44
CA SER A 269 -20.52 5.51 -4.43
C SER A 269 -21.87 5.27 -5.09
N ASP A 270 -22.54 4.17 -4.72
CA ASP A 270 -23.92 3.89 -5.14
C ASP A 270 -24.91 4.98 -4.67
N GLU A 271 -24.58 5.64 -3.54
CA GLU A 271 -25.42 6.67 -2.93
C GLU A 271 -25.45 7.99 -3.74
N ASN A 272 -24.37 8.29 -4.48
CA ASN A 272 -24.26 9.51 -5.27
C ASN A 272 -24.58 9.30 -6.77
N ARG A 273 -24.91 8.10 -7.21
CA ARG A 273 -25.35 7.87 -8.57
C ARG A 273 -26.82 8.25 -8.71
N LYS A 274 -27.09 9.45 -9.18
CA LYS A 274 -28.42 9.81 -9.74
C LYS A 274 -28.85 8.84 -10.85
N PHE A 275 -27.88 8.17 -11.50
CA PHE A 275 -28.11 7.21 -12.58
C PHE A 275 -27.34 5.90 -12.31
N LYS A 276 -28.02 4.80 -12.08
CA LYS A 276 -27.42 3.46 -11.96
C LYS A 276 -26.95 3.00 -13.33
N MET A 277 -25.67 2.60 -13.47
CA MET A 277 -25.12 2.10 -14.74
C MET A 277 -25.93 0.93 -15.33
N GLU A 278 -26.50 0.08 -14.47
CA GLU A 278 -27.39 -1.01 -14.84
C GLU A 278 -28.67 -0.55 -15.56
N LYS A 279 -29.03 0.72 -15.39
CA LYS A 279 -30.20 1.35 -16.04
C LYS A 279 -29.82 2.22 -17.23
N MET A 280 -28.54 2.41 -17.52
CA MET A 280 -28.10 3.13 -18.70
C MET A 280 -28.28 2.26 -19.92
N LYS A 281 -29.11 2.72 -20.83
CA LYS A 281 -29.24 2.13 -22.14
C LYS A 281 -28.32 2.86 -23.10
N TYR A 282 -27.41 2.11 -23.70
CA TYR A 282 -26.58 2.60 -24.78
C TYR A 282 -27.33 2.46 -26.06
N TYR A 283 -27.17 3.38 -26.99
CA TYR A 283 -27.70 3.33 -28.34
C TYR A 283 -26.60 3.46 -29.37
N GLU A 284 -26.75 2.87 -30.50
CA GLU A 284 -25.92 3.09 -31.68
C GLU A 284 -26.59 4.14 -32.56
N ASP A 285 -25.84 4.81 -33.44
CA ASP A 285 -26.36 5.88 -34.31
C ASP A 285 -27.60 5.44 -35.10
N LYS A 286 -27.63 4.18 -35.53
CA LYS A 286 -28.79 3.56 -36.20
C LYS A 286 -30.06 3.53 -35.36
N ASP A 287 -29.97 3.55 -34.04
CA ASP A 287 -31.12 3.50 -33.12
C ASP A 287 -31.81 4.86 -33.00
N ILE A 288 -31.10 5.94 -33.38
CA ILE A 288 -31.59 7.32 -33.34
C ILE A 288 -31.83 7.93 -34.71
N GLU A 289 -31.36 7.28 -35.78
CA GLU A 289 -31.71 7.68 -37.15
C GLU A 289 -33.24 7.71 -37.36
N ASN A 290 -33.74 8.84 -37.86
CA ASN A 290 -35.16 9.08 -38.14
C ASN A 290 -36.09 9.21 -36.91
N ARG A 291 -35.56 9.48 -35.70
CA ARG A 291 -36.39 9.82 -34.53
C ARG A 291 -36.38 11.33 -34.26
N GLN A 292 -37.54 11.88 -33.92
CA GLN A 292 -37.63 13.25 -33.39
C GLN A 292 -37.29 13.23 -31.90
N PHE A 293 -36.36 14.08 -31.50
CA PHE A 293 -35.96 14.26 -30.11
C PHE A 293 -36.34 15.63 -29.58
N SER A 294 -36.79 15.68 -28.34
CA SER A 294 -36.91 16.95 -27.60
C SER A 294 -35.64 17.14 -26.78
N ASN A 295 -34.92 18.22 -27.05
CA ASN A 295 -33.71 18.54 -26.34
C ASN A 295 -34.05 19.35 -25.07
N PHE A 296 -33.68 18.82 -23.90
CA PHE A 296 -33.78 19.53 -22.62
C PHE A 296 -32.38 19.78 -22.11
N CYS A 297 -32.08 21.02 -21.82
CA CYS A 297 -30.86 21.43 -21.11
C CYS A 297 -31.25 21.81 -19.68
N CYS A 298 -30.77 21.06 -18.70
CA CYS A 298 -30.83 21.46 -17.29
C CYS A 298 -29.51 22.14 -16.96
N ILE A 299 -29.55 23.37 -16.53
CA ILE A 299 -28.43 24.13 -15.97
C ILE A 299 -28.63 24.09 -14.46
N ASP A 300 -27.70 23.50 -13.72
CA ASP A 300 -27.63 23.61 -12.25
C ASP A 300 -26.82 24.84 -11.87
#